data_d67cb4e4411a118f91e3ae7bc636a6d8
#
_entry.id   d67cb4e4411a118f91e3ae7bc636a6d8
#
_cell.length_a   1.000
_cell.length_b   1.000
_cell.length_c   1.000
_cell.angle_alpha   90.00
_cell.angle_beta   90.00
_cell.angle_gamma   90.00
#
_symmetry.space_group_name_H-M   'P 1'
#
loop_
_entity.id
_entity.type
_entity.pdbx_description
1 polymer ?
#
loop_
_entity_poly.entity_id
_entity_poly.type
_entity_poly.pdbx_seq_one_letter_code
_entity_poly.pdbx_strand_id
1 'polypeptide(L)'
;MSTYEQLKVLKVKYLSADTSGDRVVEGELFYNSADFNLKSHIAVGAFSSGGSMLTARRAMSGGAGTQTAGLIAGGYISDFQNATEEYNGTGWAAGGNIPTALYYISVAGTQTSVVIVKSEAGAQALHCP
;
A
#
# COMPACT_ATOMS: atom_id res chain seq x y z
N MET A 1 41.06 -3.37 -9.85
CA MET A 1 41.27 -3.60 -8.43
C MET A 1 40.99 -2.31 -7.70
N SER A 2 40.01 -2.30 -6.82
CA SER A 2 39.81 -1.13 -5.97
C SER A 2 41.01 -1.01 -5.06
N THR A 3 41.73 0.05 -5.23
CA THR A 3 42.93 0.30 -4.44
C THR A 3 42.47 0.85 -3.07
N TYR A 4 43.26 0.60 -2.07
CA TYR A 4 43.08 1.21 -0.73
C TYR A 4 42.91 2.74 -0.79
N GLU A 5 43.45 3.38 -1.79
CA GLU A 5 43.29 4.81 -2.02
C GLU A 5 41.88 5.23 -2.40
N GLN A 6 41.15 4.41 -3.11
CA GLN A 6 39.72 4.67 -3.39
C GLN A 6 38.84 4.57 -2.14
N LEU A 7 39.22 3.73 -1.19
CA LEU A 7 38.54 3.62 0.08
C LEU A 7 38.83 4.80 1.02
N LYS A 8 39.99 5.47 0.85
CA LYS A 8 40.30 6.68 1.60
C LYS A 8 39.38 7.86 1.34
N VAL A 9 38.68 7.86 0.23
CA VAL A 9 37.75 8.92 -0.16
C VAL A 9 36.37 8.70 0.45
N LEU A 10 36.07 7.50 0.91
CA LEU A 10 34.82 7.20 1.61
C LEU A 10 34.85 7.81 3.00
N LYS A 11 34.23 8.96 3.14
CA LYS A 11 34.02 9.57 4.45
C LYS A 11 32.72 9.03 5.04
N VAL A 12 32.83 8.23 6.08
CA VAL A 12 31.69 7.86 6.90
C VAL A 12 31.34 9.05 7.78
N LYS A 13 30.10 9.51 7.73
CA LYS A 13 29.63 10.55 8.62
C LYS A 13 29.64 10.06 10.08
N TYR A 14 30.09 10.87 10.94
CA TYR A 14 30.09 10.62 12.39
C TYR A 14 28.98 11.44 13.02
N LEU A 15 27.95 10.80 13.52
CA LEU A 15 26.75 11.45 14.05
C LEU A 15 26.50 10.99 15.49
N SER A 16 25.96 11.87 16.31
CA SER A 16 25.54 11.57 17.67
C SER A 16 24.10 11.04 17.80
N ALA A 17 23.38 10.98 16.69
CA ALA A 17 22.03 10.48 16.61
C ALA A 17 21.72 9.99 15.20
N ASP A 18 20.66 9.22 15.05
CA ASP A 18 20.21 8.80 13.74
C ASP A 18 19.68 9.99 12.93
N THR A 19 19.95 9.97 11.63
CA THR A 19 19.40 10.98 10.72
C THR A 19 17.90 10.73 10.50
N SER A 20 17.12 11.80 10.46
CA SER A 20 15.68 11.76 10.25
C SER A 20 15.21 12.92 9.39
N GLY A 21 14.01 12.79 8.82
CA GLY A 21 13.40 13.82 7.99
C GLY A 21 14.17 14.07 6.69
N ASP A 22 14.26 15.31 6.28
CA ASP A 22 14.88 15.73 5.01
C ASP A 22 16.38 15.47 4.90
N ARG A 23 17.00 15.00 5.97
CA ARG A 23 18.44 14.69 6.01
C ARG A 23 18.74 13.24 5.72
N VAL A 24 17.72 12.44 5.44
CA VAL A 24 17.89 11.03 5.10
C VAL A 24 18.22 10.90 3.62
N VAL A 25 19.38 10.35 3.33
CA VAL A 25 19.79 9.98 1.97
C VAL A 25 19.84 8.47 1.87
N GLU A 26 19.07 7.92 0.96
CA GLU A 26 19.05 6.47 0.73
C GLU A 26 20.45 5.96 0.32
N GLY A 27 20.87 4.88 0.94
CA GLY A 27 22.19 4.31 0.71
C GLY A 27 23.32 5.02 1.45
N GLU A 28 23.04 6.06 2.20
CA GLU A 28 24.03 6.73 3.02
C GLU A 28 24.52 5.83 4.15
N LEU A 29 25.81 5.78 4.34
CA LEU A 29 26.46 5.07 5.44
C LEU A 29 26.95 6.08 6.47
N PHE A 30 26.60 5.88 7.73
CA PHE A 30 27.03 6.74 8.84
C PHE A 30 27.32 5.93 10.10
N TYR A 31 28.17 6.48 10.95
CA TYR A 31 28.45 5.93 12.26
C TYR A 31 27.70 6.73 13.32
N ASN A 32 26.85 6.05 14.09
CA ASN A 32 26.16 6.64 15.23
C ASN A 32 27.00 6.42 16.49
N SER A 33 27.49 7.51 17.05
CA SER A 33 28.35 7.47 18.23
C SER A 33 27.60 7.23 19.53
N ALA A 34 26.30 7.46 19.57
CA ALA A 34 25.50 7.17 20.75
C ALA A 34 25.25 5.68 20.91
N ASP A 35 25.02 4.97 19.80
CA ASP A 35 24.77 3.53 19.79
C ASP A 35 26.01 2.69 19.51
N PHE A 36 27.12 3.33 19.15
CA PHE A 36 28.38 2.67 18.72
C PHE A 36 28.21 1.75 17.52
N ASN A 37 27.32 2.07 16.60
CA ASN A 37 26.99 1.24 15.45
C ASN A 37 27.18 1.97 14.12
N LEU A 38 27.62 1.21 13.13
CA LEU A 38 27.60 1.62 11.74
C LEU A 38 26.20 1.36 11.18
N LYS A 39 25.56 2.37 10.63
CA LYS A 39 24.19 2.32 10.12
C LYS A 39 24.14 2.77 8.67
N SER A 40 23.13 2.29 7.97
CA SER A 40 22.82 2.75 6.61
C SER A 40 21.32 2.99 6.49
N HIS A 41 20.96 3.99 5.70
CA HIS A 41 19.57 4.18 5.29
C HIS A 41 19.25 3.32 4.07
N ILE A 42 18.31 2.42 4.26
CA ILE A 42 17.79 1.59 3.19
C ILE A 42 16.30 1.90 3.08
N ALA A 43 15.83 2.24 1.89
CA ALA A 43 14.41 2.33 1.65
C ALA A 43 13.82 0.91 1.70
N VAL A 44 13.19 0.60 2.79
CA VAL A 44 12.44 -0.64 2.95
C VAL A 44 10.96 -0.32 2.88
N GLY A 45 10.24 -1.09 2.10
CA GLY A 45 8.78 -1.03 2.13
C GLY A 45 8.30 -1.39 3.54
N ALA A 46 7.56 -0.49 4.14
CA ALA A 46 6.97 -0.72 5.46
C ALA A 46 5.45 -0.66 5.34
N PHE A 47 4.77 -1.59 6.01
CA PHE A 47 3.34 -1.50 6.20
C PHE A 47 3.07 -0.65 7.45
N SER A 48 2.21 0.34 7.28
CA SER A 48 1.67 1.12 8.38
C SER A 48 0.15 0.99 8.41
N SER A 49 -0.46 1.16 9.57
CA SER A 49 -1.91 1.21 9.67
C SER A 49 -2.43 2.48 9.02
N GLY A 50 -3.34 2.33 8.07
CA GLY A 50 -4.13 3.43 7.52
C GLY A 50 -5.41 3.67 8.30
N GLY A 51 -6.21 4.62 7.87
CA GLY A 51 -7.54 4.85 8.41
C GLY A 51 -8.47 3.65 8.18
N SER A 52 -9.36 3.38 9.13
CA SER A 52 -10.38 2.36 8.98
C SER A 52 -11.42 2.75 7.95
N MET A 53 -11.94 1.80 7.22
CA MET A 53 -13.11 1.98 6.36
C MET A 53 -14.32 2.43 7.18
N LEU A 54 -15.24 3.14 6.53
CA LEU A 54 -16.50 3.57 7.17
C LEU A 54 -17.35 2.37 7.58
N THR A 55 -17.34 1.34 6.76
CA THR A 55 -18.15 0.14 7.00
C THR A 55 -17.27 -1.10 6.95
N ALA A 56 -17.24 -1.85 8.04
CA ALA A 56 -16.56 -3.13 8.10
C ALA A 56 -17.27 -4.14 7.19
N ARG A 57 -16.54 -4.68 6.21
CA ARG A 57 -17.06 -5.65 5.24
C ARG A 57 -16.04 -6.74 4.96
N ARG A 58 -16.51 -7.88 4.54
CA ARG A 58 -15.70 -9.04 4.16
C ARG A 58 -15.92 -9.39 2.68
N ALA A 59 -15.18 -10.37 2.19
CA ALA A 59 -15.31 -10.87 0.81
C ALA A 59 -15.11 -9.78 -0.25
N MET A 60 -14.25 -8.82 0.05
CA MET A 60 -13.72 -7.89 -0.94
C MET A 60 -12.55 -8.58 -1.63
N SER A 61 -12.53 -8.56 -2.94
CA SER A 61 -11.48 -9.24 -3.71
C SER A 61 -10.37 -8.31 -4.16
N GLY A 62 -10.52 -7.04 -3.99
CA GLY A 62 -9.50 -6.07 -4.36
C GLY A 62 -9.93 -4.64 -4.23
N GLY A 63 -8.95 -3.79 -4.35
CA GLY A 63 -9.10 -2.34 -4.48
C GLY A 63 -8.37 -1.86 -5.72
N ALA A 64 -8.70 -0.67 -6.14
CA ALA A 64 -8.03 0.03 -7.24
C ALA A 64 -7.46 1.35 -6.77
N GLY A 65 -6.52 1.90 -7.51
CA GLY A 65 -5.95 3.20 -7.25
C GLY A 65 -4.53 3.15 -6.70
N THR A 66 -4.17 4.20 -6.00
CA THR A 66 -2.85 4.41 -5.41
C THR A 66 -2.93 4.47 -3.89
N GLN A 67 -1.79 4.55 -3.24
CA GLN A 67 -1.67 4.71 -1.79
C GLN A 67 -2.43 5.94 -1.24
N THR A 68 -2.55 6.99 -2.02
CA THR A 68 -3.19 8.25 -1.63
C THR A 68 -4.54 8.49 -2.30
N ALA A 69 -4.94 7.62 -3.22
CA ALA A 69 -6.21 7.70 -3.96
C ALA A 69 -6.69 6.29 -4.27
N GLY A 70 -7.21 5.60 -3.27
CA GLY A 70 -7.68 4.25 -3.37
C GLY A 70 -9.20 4.15 -3.47
N LEU A 71 -9.70 3.06 -4.02
CA LEU A 71 -11.13 2.75 -4.09
C LEU A 71 -11.36 1.29 -3.76
N ILE A 72 -12.39 1.05 -2.99
CA ILE A 72 -12.90 -0.28 -2.67
C ILE A 72 -14.37 -0.32 -3.07
N ALA A 73 -14.82 -1.41 -3.67
CA ALA A 73 -16.20 -1.58 -4.12
C ALA A 73 -16.79 -2.90 -3.64
N GLY A 74 -18.07 -2.91 -3.35
CA GLY A 74 -18.83 -4.11 -3.03
C GLY A 74 -18.43 -4.77 -1.72
N GLY A 75 -18.48 -6.09 -1.69
CA GLY A 75 -18.21 -6.92 -0.52
C GLY A 75 -19.49 -7.43 0.14
N TYR A 76 -19.34 -7.97 1.34
CA TYR A 76 -20.42 -8.59 2.10
C TYR A 76 -20.43 -8.12 3.55
N ILE A 77 -21.59 -7.77 4.06
CA ILE A 77 -21.84 -7.46 5.49
C ILE A 77 -22.80 -8.50 6.04
N SER A 78 -24.07 -8.27 5.90
CA SER A 78 -25.15 -9.23 6.08
C SER A 78 -25.78 -9.63 4.75
N ASP A 79 -25.50 -8.88 3.72
CA ASP A 79 -25.92 -9.07 2.34
C ASP A 79 -24.87 -8.49 1.39
N PHE A 80 -25.04 -8.72 0.11
CA PHE A 80 -24.16 -8.18 -0.94
C PHE A 80 -24.24 -6.66 -0.97
N GLN A 81 -23.09 -6.04 -1.15
CA GLN A 81 -22.99 -4.59 -1.10
C GLN A 81 -22.77 -4.00 -2.50
N ASN A 82 -23.39 -2.86 -2.75
CA ASN A 82 -23.12 -2.04 -3.93
C ASN A 82 -22.38 -0.74 -3.57
N ALA A 83 -22.14 -0.48 -2.31
CA ALA A 83 -21.44 0.70 -1.84
C ALA A 83 -19.96 0.66 -2.18
N THR A 84 -19.42 1.81 -2.51
CA THR A 84 -17.97 2.00 -2.65
C THR A 84 -17.45 2.91 -1.55
N GLU A 85 -16.18 2.81 -1.25
CA GLU A 85 -15.47 3.75 -0.39
C GLU A 85 -14.17 4.19 -1.06
N GLU A 86 -13.88 5.46 -0.92
CA GLU A 86 -12.73 6.13 -1.52
C GLU A 86 -11.76 6.60 -0.45
N TYR A 87 -10.48 6.34 -0.66
CA TYR A 87 -9.39 6.74 0.23
C TYR A 87 -8.67 7.95 -0.35
N ASN A 88 -8.46 8.99 0.45
CA ASN A 88 -7.81 10.23 0.04
C ASN A 88 -6.38 10.40 0.57
N GLY A 89 -5.76 9.33 1.05
CA GLY A 89 -4.45 9.37 1.69
C GLY A 89 -4.50 9.56 3.21
N THR A 90 -5.65 9.96 3.76
CA THR A 90 -5.81 10.18 5.21
C THR A 90 -6.96 9.38 5.79
N GLY A 91 -8.07 9.30 5.07
CA GLY A 91 -9.25 8.60 5.54
C GLY A 91 -10.13 8.12 4.39
N TRP A 92 -11.14 7.34 4.74
CA TRP A 92 -12.12 6.80 3.82
C TRP A 92 -13.39 7.65 3.79
N ALA A 93 -13.95 7.83 2.62
CA ALA A 93 -15.21 8.50 2.39
C ALA A 93 -16.13 7.62 1.53
N ALA A 94 -17.43 7.79 1.66
CA ALA A 94 -18.38 7.08 0.80
C ALA A 94 -18.26 7.58 -0.64
N GLY A 95 -18.10 6.64 -1.57
CA GLY A 95 -18.14 6.89 -3.00
C GLY A 95 -19.51 6.62 -3.61
N GLY A 96 -19.58 6.66 -4.93
CA GLY A 96 -20.78 6.29 -5.68
C GLY A 96 -21.06 4.78 -5.59
N ASN A 97 -22.30 4.37 -5.68
CA ASN A 97 -22.65 2.96 -5.66
C ASN A 97 -22.45 2.32 -7.04
N ILE A 98 -21.97 1.08 -7.04
CA ILE A 98 -22.01 0.26 -8.26
C ILE A 98 -23.45 -0.16 -8.57
N PRO A 99 -23.78 -0.34 -9.86
CA PRO A 99 -25.17 -0.65 -10.27
C PRO A 99 -25.76 -1.91 -9.66
N THR A 100 -24.92 -2.88 -9.37
CA THR A 100 -25.33 -4.20 -8.84
C THR A 100 -24.54 -4.53 -7.60
N ALA A 101 -25.18 -4.99 -6.55
CA ALA A 101 -24.52 -5.46 -5.34
C ALA A 101 -23.70 -6.72 -5.64
N LEU A 102 -22.43 -6.70 -5.31
CA LEU A 102 -21.46 -7.73 -5.69
C LEU A 102 -20.51 -8.03 -4.54
N TYR A 103 -20.01 -9.27 -4.52
CA TYR A 103 -18.93 -9.72 -3.66
C TYR A 103 -17.97 -10.60 -4.47
N TYR A 104 -16.78 -10.86 -3.97
CA TYR A 104 -15.73 -11.59 -4.68
C TYR A 104 -15.45 -11.03 -6.09
N ILE A 105 -15.34 -9.72 -6.18
CA ILE A 105 -15.08 -9.02 -7.44
C ILE A 105 -13.62 -8.63 -7.57
N SER A 106 -13.13 -8.60 -8.79
CA SER A 106 -11.85 -7.98 -9.11
C SER A 106 -12.06 -6.54 -9.55
N VAL A 107 -11.24 -5.66 -9.02
CA VAL A 107 -11.29 -4.23 -9.30
C VAL A 107 -9.93 -3.79 -9.82
N ALA A 108 -9.89 -3.08 -10.93
CA ALA A 108 -8.67 -2.58 -11.54
C ALA A 108 -8.85 -1.17 -12.07
N GLY A 109 -7.83 -0.35 -11.97
CA GLY A 109 -7.85 1.02 -12.48
C GLY A 109 -7.42 2.04 -11.45
N THR A 110 -7.96 3.24 -11.57
CA THR A 110 -7.73 4.35 -10.66
C THR A 110 -9.00 4.65 -9.87
N GLN A 111 -8.92 5.50 -8.85
CA GLN A 111 -10.08 5.93 -8.07
C GLN A 111 -11.19 6.54 -8.94
N THR A 112 -10.80 7.28 -9.98
CA THR A 112 -11.73 8.01 -10.87
C THR A 112 -12.15 7.21 -12.12
N SER A 113 -11.44 6.13 -12.43
CA SER A 113 -11.71 5.29 -13.61
C SER A 113 -11.40 3.85 -13.28
N VAL A 114 -12.43 3.09 -12.99
CA VAL A 114 -12.32 1.73 -12.50
C VAL A 114 -13.12 0.75 -13.34
N VAL A 115 -12.54 -0.41 -13.57
CA VAL A 115 -13.20 -1.57 -14.16
C VAL A 115 -13.46 -2.58 -13.06
N ILE A 116 -14.68 -3.03 -12.96
CA ILE A 116 -15.10 -4.07 -12.01
C ILE A 116 -15.44 -5.32 -12.82
N VAL A 117 -14.77 -6.41 -12.50
CA VAL A 117 -15.02 -7.71 -13.10
C VAL A 117 -15.62 -8.61 -12.05
N LYS A 118 -16.80 -9.13 -12.31
CA LYS A 118 -17.41 -10.19 -11.50
C LYS A 118 -17.19 -11.54 -12.17
N SER A 119 -16.98 -12.55 -11.40
CA SER A 119 -17.12 -13.93 -11.86
C SER A 119 -18.59 -14.32 -11.78
N GLU A 120 -19.14 -14.80 -12.84
CA GLU A 120 -20.47 -15.43 -12.87
C GLU A 120 -20.37 -16.80 -12.19
N ALA A 121 -20.37 -16.78 -10.87
CA ALA A 121 -20.09 -17.96 -10.08
C ALA A 121 -21.06 -19.11 -10.36
N GLY A 122 -22.28 -18.79 -10.68
CA GLY A 122 -23.28 -19.80 -10.94
C GLY A 122 -22.99 -20.68 -12.16
N ALA A 123 -22.38 -20.10 -13.18
CA ALA A 123 -22.21 -20.84 -14.44
C ALA A 123 -21.06 -21.84 -14.37
N GLN A 124 -20.03 -21.49 -13.60
CA GLN A 124 -18.87 -22.34 -13.63
C GLN A 124 -18.83 -23.37 -12.57
N ALA A 125 -19.43 -23.12 -11.43
CA ALA A 125 -19.51 -24.09 -10.35
C ALA A 125 -20.22 -25.40 -10.83
N LEU A 126 -20.89 -25.30 -11.96
CA LEU A 126 -21.75 -26.37 -12.45
C LEU A 126 -21.10 -27.23 -13.47
N HIS A 127 -20.00 -26.83 -14.05
CA HIS A 127 -19.49 -27.51 -15.20
C HIS A 127 -18.02 -27.74 -15.19
N CYS A 128 -17.62 -28.62 -14.37
CA CYS A 128 -16.63 -29.60 -14.73
C CYS A 128 -17.37 -30.89 -15.15
N PRO A 129 -17.64 -31.06 -16.40
CA PRO A 129 -18.10 -32.38 -16.82
C PRO A 129 -17.01 -33.42 -16.56
#